data_a3da38cd1ebbc0fc9f774bb818fa4aa3
#
_entry.id   a3da38cd1ebbc0fc9f774bb818fa4aa3
#
_cell.length_a   1.000
_cell.length_b   1.000
_cell.length_c   1.000
_cell.angle_alpha   90.00
_cell.angle_beta   90.00
_cell.angle_gamma   90.00
#
_symmetry.space_group_name_H-M   'P 1'
#
loop_
_entity.id
_entity.type
_entity.pdbx_description
1 polymer ?
#
loop_
_entity_poly.entity_id
_entity_poly.type
_entity_poly.pdbx_seq_one_letter_code
_entity_poly.pdbx_strand_id
1 'polypeptide(L)'
;MTQRGAIGFKLHTGWAALVAVAGDPNRIQVLLRRRIELLPPNSSISRFVYHEASKMPLAQATELVERGTQAAQEAACLAVKDAVEELSSRGVRIDVCGVLSGSTVVPNDLAAILRSHPLIHSAEGLLFQNAIVSACEGRGLTVVLMREREVWVRAAATWDITEPGLQKNVDALRKTLGPPWSADHKVATAIALLALKSRASAKTA
;
A
#
# COMPACT_ATOMS: atom_id res chain seq x y z
N MET A 1 14.13 20.64 13.78
CA MET A 1 13.52 19.34 14.18
C MET A 1 13.07 18.62 12.93
N THR A 2 13.38 17.34 12.76
CA THR A 2 12.93 16.54 11.61
C THR A 2 11.45 16.22 11.77
N GLN A 3 10.63 16.56 10.80
CA GLN A 3 9.20 16.24 10.79
C GLN A 3 9.01 14.73 10.65
N ARG A 4 8.11 14.15 11.44
CA ARG A 4 7.76 12.72 11.31
C ARG A 4 6.55 12.55 10.41
N GLY A 5 6.63 11.58 9.49
CA GLY A 5 5.55 11.21 8.60
C GLY A 5 5.35 9.69 8.51
N ALA A 6 4.30 9.29 7.82
CA ALA A 6 4.00 7.92 7.45
C ALA A 6 3.54 7.83 6.01
N ILE A 7 3.77 6.69 5.37
CA ILE A 7 3.27 6.40 4.03
C ILE A 7 2.10 5.41 4.12
N GLY A 8 1.05 5.65 3.35
CA GLY A 8 -0.06 4.72 3.17
C GLY A 8 -0.18 4.26 1.73
N PHE A 9 -0.51 2.99 1.56
CA PHE A 9 -0.67 2.37 0.25
C PHE A 9 -2.08 1.80 0.08
N LYS A 10 -2.78 2.22 -0.99
CA LYS A 10 -3.97 1.56 -1.51
C LYS A 10 -3.58 0.80 -2.77
N LEU A 11 -3.65 -0.53 -2.69
CA LEU A 11 -3.18 -1.45 -3.73
C LEU A 11 -4.28 -1.77 -4.74
N HIS A 12 -3.85 -1.96 -5.97
CA HIS A 12 -4.61 -2.49 -7.10
C HIS A 12 -3.74 -3.49 -7.88
N THR A 13 -4.34 -4.22 -8.82
CA THR A 13 -3.60 -5.13 -9.69
C THR A 13 -2.62 -4.34 -10.57
N GLY A 14 -1.32 -4.51 -10.31
CA GLY A 14 -0.22 -3.89 -11.05
C GLY A 14 0.16 -2.47 -10.64
N TRP A 15 -0.52 -1.83 -9.69
CA TRP A 15 -0.20 -0.47 -9.24
C TRP A 15 -0.70 -0.17 -7.84
N ALA A 16 -0.25 0.93 -7.26
CA ALA A 16 -0.77 1.43 -5.98
C ALA A 16 -0.88 2.97 -5.97
N ALA A 17 -1.84 3.48 -5.20
CA ALA A 17 -1.83 4.86 -4.75
C ALA A 17 -0.98 4.95 -3.48
N LEU A 18 0.02 5.82 -3.51
CA LEU A 18 0.90 6.14 -2.40
C LEU A 18 0.56 7.55 -1.89
N VAL A 19 0.33 7.68 -0.60
CA VAL A 19 0.15 8.98 0.05
C VAL A 19 1.03 9.03 1.30
N ALA A 20 1.90 10.03 1.41
CA ALA A 20 2.64 10.31 2.62
C ALA A 20 2.00 11.46 3.38
N VAL A 21 1.86 11.30 4.69
CA VAL A 21 1.25 12.30 5.56
C VAL A 21 2.10 12.61 6.79
N ALA A 22 1.91 13.80 7.33
CA ALA A 22 2.33 14.19 8.68
C ALA A 22 1.20 14.94 9.37
N GLY A 23 1.37 15.24 10.66
CA GLY A 23 0.38 15.94 11.48
C GLY A 23 -0.61 14.98 12.15
N ASP A 24 -1.80 15.47 12.39
CA ASP A 24 -2.91 14.78 13.03
C ASP A 24 -4.20 14.96 12.19
N PRO A 25 -5.30 14.26 12.51
CA PRO A 25 -6.54 14.35 11.73
C PRO A 25 -7.15 15.74 11.57
N ASN A 26 -6.85 16.69 12.46
CA ASN A 26 -7.34 18.07 12.36
C ASN A 26 -6.40 18.98 11.55
N ARG A 27 -5.14 18.53 11.35
CA ARG A 27 -4.08 19.27 10.64
C ARG A 27 -3.28 18.33 9.75
N ILE A 28 -3.98 17.58 8.89
CA ILE A 28 -3.35 16.65 7.95
C ILE A 28 -2.51 17.42 6.94
N GLN A 29 -1.23 17.07 6.85
CA GLN A 29 -0.34 17.55 5.82
C GLN A 29 -0.05 16.39 4.86
N VAL A 30 -0.51 16.49 3.62
CA VAL A 30 -0.12 15.55 2.57
C VAL A 30 1.22 16.00 2.02
N LEU A 31 2.25 15.21 2.27
CA LEU A 31 3.63 15.50 1.92
C LEU A 31 4.00 15.00 0.52
N LEU A 32 3.40 13.88 0.12
CA LEU A 32 3.58 13.25 -1.17
C LEU A 32 2.29 12.53 -1.57
N ARG A 33 1.95 12.60 -2.86
CA ARG A 33 0.84 11.88 -3.47
C ARG A 33 1.29 11.39 -4.83
N ARG A 34 1.22 10.08 -5.07
CA ARG A 34 1.77 9.48 -6.27
C ARG A 34 1.04 8.19 -6.62
N ARG A 35 0.85 7.91 -7.90
CA ARG A 35 0.58 6.58 -8.42
C ARG A 35 1.92 5.91 -8.68
N ILE A 36 2.10 4.70 -8.18
CA ILE A 36 3.27 3.88 -8.45
C ILE A 36 2.86 2.66 -9.28
N GLU A 37 3.61 2.36 -10.32
CA GLU A 37 3.40 1.18 -11.15
C GLU A 37 4.27 0.05 -10.62
N LEU A 38 3.65 -1.13 -10.41
CA LEU A 38 4.31 -2.35 -9.95
C LEU A 38 4.51 -3.34 -11.10
N LEU A 39 3.54 -3.41 -12.01
CA LEU A 39 3.64 -4.03 -13.31
C LEU A 39 2.88 -3.14 -14.31
N PRO A 40 3.58 -2.24 -15.03
CA PRO A 40 2.93 -1.30 -15.94
C PRO A 40 2.28 -2.02 -17.13
N PRO A 41 1.21 -1.44 -17.74
CA PRO A 41 0.46 -2.06 -18.83
C PRO A 41 1.29 -2.43 -20.08
N ASN A 42 2.39 -1.71 -20.31
CA ASN A 42 3.33 -1.94 -21.42
C ASN A 42 4.51 -2.85 -21.05
N SER A 43 4.47 -3.47 -19.88
CA SER A 43 5.43 -4.49 -19.48
C SER A 43 5.29 -5.74 -20.33
N SER A 44 6.39 -6.49 -20.53
CA SER A 44 6.38 -7.82 -21.12
C SER A 44 5.67 -8.87 -20.25
N ILE A 45 5.40 -8.54 -18.99
CA ILE A 45 4.67 -9.36 -18.02
C ILE A 45 3.33 -8.70 -17.74
N SER A 46 2.25 -9.44 -17.96
CA SER A 46 0.89 -8.98 -17.61
C SER A 46 0.77 -8.69 -16.13
N ARG A 47 0.08 -7.62 -15.77
CA ARG A 47 -0.30 -7.38 -14.37
C ARG A 47 -1.26 -8.44 -13.81
N PHE A 48 -1.92 -9.21 -14.66
CA PHE A 48 -2.79 -10.34 -14.31
C PHE A 48 -2.00 -11.66 -14.33
N VAL A 49 -0.94 -11.73 -13.53
CA VAL A 49 0.06 -12.82 -13.53
C VAL A 49 -0.59 -14.19 -13.36
N TYR A 50 -1.43 -14.35 -12.33
CA TYR A 50 -2.08 -15.64 -12.03
C TYR A 50 -3.19 -15.98 -13.02
N HIS A 51 -3.90 -15.00 -13.56
CA HIS A 51 -4.87 -15.22 -14.62
C HIS A 51 -4.21 -15.71 -15.92
N GLU A 52 -3.06 -15.15 -16.27
CA GLU A 52 -2.30 -15.66 -17.42
C GLU A 52 -1.69 -17.04 -17.12
N ALA A 53 -1.13 -17.23 -15.94
CA ALA A 53 -0.58 -18.51 -15.51
C ALA A 53 -1.62 -19.65 -15.54
N SER A 54 -2.89 -19.36 -15.21
CA SER A 54 -3.95 -20.38 -15.24
C SER A 54 -4.26 -20.97 -16.63
N LYS A 55 -3.76 -20.34 -17.69
CA LYS A 55 -3.93 -20.78 -19.09
C LYS A 55 -2.76 -21.63 -19.60
N MET A 56 -1.77 -21.92 -18.76
CA MET A 56 -0.50 -22.54 -19.14
C MET A 56 -0.27 -23.87 -18.42
N PRO A 57 0.59 -24.78 -18.96
CA PRO A 57 1.12 -25.89 -18.19
C PRO A 57 1.82 -25.41 -16.92
N LEU A 58 1.73 -26.21 -15.84
CA LEU A 58 2.18 -25.81 -14.49
C LEU A 58 3.64 -25.32 -14.46
N ALA A 59 4.55 -25.93 -15.20
CA ALA A 59 5.95 -25.51 -15.26
C ALA A 59 6.10 -24.07 -15.80
N GLN A 60 5.43 -23.75 -16.90
CA GLN A 60 5.44 -22.41 -17.48
C GLN A 60 4.71 -21.40 -16.58
N ALA A 61 3.63 -21.83 -15.93
CA ALA A 61 2.90 -21.03 -14.96
C ALA A 61 3.79 -20.64 -13.77
N THR A 62 4.61 -21.57 -13.27
CA THR A 62 5.58 -21.31 -12.18
C THR A 62 6.57 -20.24 -12.60
N GLU A 63 7.21 -20.40 -13.77
CA GLU A 63 8.16 -19.42 -14.29
C GLU A 63 7.55 -18.03 -14.47
N LEU A 64 6.31 -17.95 -14.96
CA LEU A 64 5.61 -16.68 -15.12
C LEU A 64 5.33 -16.01 -13.78
N VAL A 65 4.86 -16.78 -12.78
CA VAL A 65 4.58 -16.26 -11.43
C VAL A 65 5.86 -15.78 -10.75
N GLU A 66 6.96 -16.52 -10.86
CA GLU A 66 8.27 -16.12 -10.31
C GLU A 66 8.77 -14.81 -10.95
N ARG A 67 8.74 -14.72 -12.28
CA ARG A 67 9.14 -13.51 -13.01
C ARG A 67 8.25 -12.31 -12.67
N GLY A 68 6.94 -12.51 -12.59
CA GLY A 68 5.98 -11.47 -12.22
C GLY A 68 6.20 -10.98 -10.79
N THR A 69 6.46 -11.89 -9.86
CA THR A 69 6.78 -11.58 -8.47
C THR A 69 8.07 -10.78 -8.36
N GLN A 70 9.13 -11.21 -9.02
CA GLN A 70 10.40 -10.50 -9.03
C GLN A 70 10.27 -9.09 -9.60
N ALA A 71 9.62 -8.95 -10.77
CA ALA A 71 9.43 -7.65 -11.41
C ALA A 71 8.62 -6.69 -10.53
N ALA A 72 7.56 -7.17 -9.87
CA ALA A 72 6.77 -6.36 -8.95
C ALA A 72 7.58 -5.95 -7.70
N GLN A 73 8.43 -6.83 -7.18
CA GLN A 73 9.32 -6.52 -6.04
C GLN A 73 10.36 -5.47 -6.40
N GLU A 74 11.01 -5.58 -7.56
CA GLU A 74 11.98 -4.60 -8.05
C GLU A 74 11.33 -3.22 -8.22
N ALA A 75 10.15 -3.16 -8.84
CA ALA A 75 9.41 -1.92 -9.02
C ALA A 75 8.99 -1.31 -7.68
N ALA A 76 8.50 -2.12 -6.74
CA ALA A 76 8.14 -1.68 -5.40
C ALA A 76 9.35 -1.13 -4.63
N CYS A 77 10.50 -1.81 -4.69
CA CYS A 77 11.75 -1.37 -4.04
C CYS A 77 12.19 0.01 -4.56
N LEU A 78 12.16 0.22 -5.88
CA LEU A 78 12.48 1.52 -6.48
C LEU A 78 11.50 2.60 -6.05
N ALA A 79 10.19 2.34 -6.14
CA ALA A 79 9.18 3.32 -5.80
C ALA A 79 9.20 3.74 -4.32
N VAL A 80 9.40 2.78 -3.41
CA VAL A 80 9.50 3.04 -1.96
C VAL A 80 10.81 3.80 -1.65
N LYS A 81 11.92 3.39 -2.28
CA LYS A 81 13.20 4.09 -2.18
C LYS A 81 13.04 5.56 -2.55
N ASP A 82 12.55 5.83 -3.76
CA ASP A 82 12.42 7.19 -4.29
C ASP A 82 11.52 8.06 -3.40
N ALA A 83 10.41 7.50 -2.92
CA ALA A 83 9.51 8.21 -2.03
C ALA A 83 10.17 8.57 -0.68
N VAL A 84 10.89 7.62 -0.07
CA VAL A 84 11.56 7.84 1.22
C VAL A 84 12.71 8.84 1.07
N GLU A 85 13.50 8.74 0.01
CA GLU A 85 14.62 9.65 -0.25
C GLU A 85 14.15 11.07 -0.57
N GLU A 86 13.09 11.24 -1.37
CA GLU A 86 12.47 12.54 -1.62
C GLU A 86 11.95 13.18 -0.31
N LEU A 87 11.26 12.41 0.54
CA LEU A 87 10.76 12.92 1.80
C LEU A 87 11.89 13.26 2.76
N SER A 88 12.95 12.44 2.80
CA SER A 88 14.13 12.69 3.62
C SER A 88 14.86 13.98 3.21
N SER A 89 15.01 14.23 1.90
CA SER A 89 15.63 15.47 1.39
C SER A 89 14.87 16.73 1.77
N ARG A 90 13.56 16.59 2.06
CA ARG A 90 12.67 17.65 2.55
C ARG A 90 12.59 17.73 4.08
N GLY A 91 13.48 17.03 4.80
CA GLY A 91 13.53 17.02 6.27
C GLY A 91 12.41 16.20 6.93
N VAL A 92 11.79 15.28 6.18
CA VAL A 92 10.75 14.38 6.71
C VAL A 92 11.33 12.99 6.94
N ARG A 93 11.16 12.47 8.17
CA ARG A 93 11.52 11.10 8.51
C ARG A 93 10.31 10.19 8.39
N ILE A 94 10.44 9.16 7.57
CA ILE A 94 9.49 8.05 7.46
C ILE A 94 10.07 6.84 8.16
N ASP A 95 9.38 6.29 9.14
CA ASP A 95 9.78 5.09 9.89
C ASP A 95 8.64 4.05 9.98
N VAL A 96 7.50 4.36 9.37
CA VAL A 96 6.32 3.50 9.37
C VAL A 96 5.52 3.66 8.08
N CYS A 97 4.92 2.58 7.62
CA CYS A 97 3.95 2.62 6.53
C CYS A 97 2.71 1.79 6.87
N GLY A 98 1.60 2.14 6.23
CA GLY A 98 0.35 1.39 6.27
C GLY A 98 0.05 0.76 4.93
N VAL A 99 -0.26 -0.52 4.90
CA VAL A 99 -0.61 -1.27 3.69
C VAL A 99 -1.95 -1.96 3.89
N LEU A 100 -2.84 -1.81 2.92
CA LEU A 100 -4.12 -2.51 2.98
C LEU A 100 -3.95 -3.98 2.64
N SER A 101 -4.55 -4.85 3.44
CA SER A 101 -4.49 -6.29 3.27
C SER A 101 -5.79 -6.86 2.71
N GLY A 102 -5.66 -7.94 1.94
CA GLY A 102 -6.78 -8.81 1.60
C GLY A 102 -7.27 -9.60 2.82
N SER A 103 -8.41 -10.29 2.66
CA SER A 103 -9.01 -11.09 3.73
C SER A 103 -8.86 -12.60 3.52
N THR A 104 -8.42 -13.04 2.34
CA THR A 104 -8.37 -14.44 1.95
C THR A 104 -7.01 -15.03 2.23
N VAL A 105 -7.00 -16.20 2.87
CA VAL A 105 -5.79 -17.01 3.01
C VAL A 105 -5.54 -17.71 1.67
N VAL A 106 -4.38 -17.49 1.08
CA VAL A 106 -3.95 -18.11 -0.16
C VAL A 106 -3.02 -19.29 0.18
N PRO A 107 -3.28 -20.50 -0.31
CA PRO A 107 -2.40 -21.64 -0.09
C PRO A 107 -1.06 -21.45 -0.83
N ASN A 108 -0.02 -22.20 -0.40
CA ASN A 108 1.28 -22.19 -1.07
C ASN A 108 1.33 -23.07 -2.33
N ASP A 109 0.30 -23.88 -2.58
CA ASP A 109 0.22 -24.77 -3.75
C ASP A 109 -0.29 -24.00 -4.98
N LEU A 110 0.62 -23.68 -5.91
CA LEU A 110 0.28 -22.98 -7.15
C LEU A 110 -0.78 -23.73 -7.97
N ALA A 111 -0.69 -25.07 -8.05
CA ALA A 111 -1.67 -25.83 -8.82
C ALA A 111 -3.08 -25.75 -8.19
N ALA A 112 -3.20 -25.67 -6.87
CA ALA A 112 -4.47 -25.44 -6.19
C ALA A 112 -4.99 -24.03 -6.45
N ILE A 113 -4.12 -23.02 -6.43
CA ILE A 113 -4.48 -21.62 -6.74
C ILE A 113 -5.05 -21.53 -8.16
N LEU A 114 -4.33 -22.07 -9.15
CA LEU A 114 -4.70 -21.92 -10.56
C LEU A 114 -5.99 -22.65 -10.95
N ARG A 115 -6.46 -23.62 -10.17
CA ARG A 115 -7.75 -24.29 -10.35
C ARG A 115 -8.94 -23.54 -9.75
N SER A 116 -8.72 -22.46 -9.02
CA SER A 116 -9.77 -21.74 -8.28
C SER A 116 -9.76 -20.27 -8.64
N HIS A 117 -10.76 -19.81 -9.41
CA HIS A 117 -10.86 -18.41 -9.80
C HIS A 117 -10.84 -17.41 -8.59
N PRO A 118 -11.52 -17.67 -7.45
CA PRO A 118 -11.37 -16.82 -6.26
C PRO A 118 -9.96 -16.80 -5.70
N LEU A 119 -9.22 -17.91 -5.74
CA LEU A 119 -7.84 -17.96 -5.27
C LEU A 119 -6.89 -17.23 -6.21
N ILE A 120 -7.12 -17.27 -7.52
CA ILE A 120 -6.37 -16.49 -8.53
C ILE A 120 -6.45 -15.00 -8.18
N HIS A 121 -7.65 -14.46 -7.98
CA HIS A 121 -7.81 -13.05 -7.60
C HIS A 121 -7.11 -12.70 -6.28
N SER A 122 -7.23 -13.59 -5.29
CA SER A 122 -6.58 -13.39 -3.99
C SER A 122 -5.06 -13.43 -4.08
N ALA A 123 -4.52 -14.38 -4.87
CA ALA A 123 -3.09 -14.51 -5.11
C ALA A 123 -2.51 -13.30 -5.86
N GLU A 124 -3.23 -12.77 -6.84
CA GLU A 124 -2.84 -11.52 -7.51
C GLU A 124 -2.75 -10.35 -6.56
N GLY A 125 -3.76 -10.16 -5.71
CA GLY A 125 -3.73 -9.11 -4.70
C GLY A 125 -2.56 -9.28 -3.72
N LEU A 126 -2.31 -10.52 -3.28
CA LEU A 126 -1.24 -10.86 -2.36
C LEU A 126 0.15 -10.64 -2.95
N LEU A 127 0.34 -10.91 -4.26
CA LEU A 127 1.60 -10.66 -4.96
C LEU A 127 2.03 -9.18 -4.81
N PHE A 128 1.15 -8.24 -5.13
CA PHE A 128 1.45 -6.82 -5.05
C PHE A 128 1.54 -6.31 -3.60
N GLN A 129 0.73 -6.88 -2.69
CA GLN A 129 0.85 -6.60 -1.27
C GLN A 129 2.23 -6.99 -0.74
N ASN A 130 2.67 -8.22 -1.02
CA ASN A 130 3.97 -8.72 -0.56
C ASN A 130 5.13 -7.91 -1.16
N ALA A 131 5.03 -7.48 -2.42
CA ALA A 131 6.03 -6.63 -3.04
C ALA A 131 6.21 -5.30 -2.28
N ILE A 132 5.13 -4.61 -1.93
CA ILE A 132 5.18 -3.37 -1.15
C ILE A 132 5.66 -3.62 0.28
N VAL A 133 5.15 -4.67 0.95
CA VAL A 133 5.58 -5.02 2.32
C VAL A 133 7.08 -5.26 2.38
N SER A 134 7.59 -6.14 1.50
CA SER A 134 9.03 -6.45 1.44
C SER A 134 9.89 -5.22 1.11
N ALA A 135 9.42 -4.35 0.21
CA ALA A 135 10.12 -3.11 -0.11
C ALA A 135 10.20 -2.16 1.08
N CYS A 136 9.13 -2.05 1.86
CA CYS A 136 9.08 -1.22 3.07
C CYS A 136 9.97 -1.79 4.18
N GLU A 137 9.87 -3.09 4.45
CA GLU A 137 10.68 -3.79 5.46
C GLU A 137 12.17 -3.75 5.12
N GLY A 138 12.53 -3.96 3.85
CA GLY A 138 13.90 -3.84 3.36
C GLY A 138 14.51 -2.45 3.53
N ARG A 139 13.69 -1.42 3.72
CA ARG A 139 14.11 -0.04 4.08
C ARG A 139 14.01 0.25 5.57
N GLY A 140 13.75 -0.75 6.40
CA GLY A 140 13.62 -0.61 7.85
C GLY A 140 12.33 0.08 8.31
N LEU A 141 11.32 0.19 7.44
CA LEU A 141 10.02 0.73 7.83
C LEU A 141 9.21 -0.33 8.59
N THR A 142 8.54 0.07 9.65
CA THR A 142 7.53 -0.78 10.29
C THR A 142 6.28 -0.80 9.41
N VAL A 143 5.76 -1.99 9.10
CA VAL A 143 4.57 -2.14 8.27
C VAL A 143 3.35 -2.39 9.16
N VAL A 144 2.29 -1.60 8.98
CA VAL A 144 0.98 -1.79 9.59
C VAL A 144 0.04 -2.33 8.52
N LEU A 145 -0.40 -3.58 8.67
CA LEU A 145 -1.40 -4.20 7.79
C LEU A 145 -2.81 -3.98 8.34
N MET A 146 -3.74 -3.59 7.48
CA MET A 146 -5.13 -3.37 7.85
C MET A 146 -6.07 -3.74 6.71
N ARG A 147 -7.20 -4.38 7.02
CA ARG A 147 -8.26 -4.62 6.04
C ARG A 147 -8.91 -3.31 5.64
N GLU A 148 -9.17 -3.14 4.35
CA GLU A 148 -9.74 -1.89 3.82
C GLU A 148 -11.05 -1.48 4.53
N ARG A 149 -11.93 -2.45 4.77
CA ARG A 149 -13.22 -2.21 5.45
C ARG A 149 -13.09 -1.71 6.91
N GLU A 150 -11.93 -1.87 7.53
CA GLU A 150 -11.68 -1.53 8.93
C GLU A 150 -10.89 -0.22 9.08
N VAL A 151 -10.26 0.27 7.98
CA VAL A 151 -9.27 1.34 8.06
C VAL A 151 -9.85 2.64 8.63
N TRP A 152 -11.03 3.04 8.22
CA TRP A 152 -11.65 4.29 8.67
C TRP A 152 -12.00 4.27 10.14
N VAL A 153 -12.68 3.20 10.58
CA VAL A 153 -13.06 3.00 11.99
C VAL A 153 -11.81 2.95 12.88
N ARG A 154 -10.79 2.17 12.46
CA ARG A 154 -9.56 2.01 13.23
C ARG A 154 -8.72 3.29 13.26
N ALA A 155 -8.59 3.97 12.15
CA ALA A 155 -7.86 5.25 12.11
C ALA A 155 -8.56 6.30 12.99
N ALA A 156 -9.88 6.43 12.91
CA ALA A 156 -10.64 7.35 13.74
C ALA A 156 -10.48 7.04 15.24
N ALA A 157 -10.68 5.77 15.63
CA ALA A 157 -10.52 5.33 17.01
C ALA A 157 -9.10 5.58 17.56
N THR A 158 -8.06 5.34 16.74
CA THR A 158 -6.66 5.56 17.13
C THR A 158 -6.36 7.02 17.44
N TRP A 159 -7.08 7.96 16.81
CA TRP A 159 -6.92 9.40 17.01
C TRP A 159 -7.99 10.03 17.90
N ASP A 160 -8.87 9.22 18.49
CA ASP A 160 -9.97 9.67 19.36
C ASP A 160 -10.90 10.70 18.69
N ILE A 161 -11.27 10.38 17.44
CA ILE A 161 -12.25 11.15 16.68
C ILE A 161 -13.30 10.24 16.07
N THR A 162 -14.42 10.80 15.60
CA THR A 162 -15.45 10.01 14.93
C THR A 162 -15.02 9.68 13.48
N GLU A 163 -15.46 8.53 12.99
CA GLU A 163 -15.22 8.13 11.61
C GLU A 163 -15.72 9.18 10.59
N PRO A 164 -16.98 9.70 10.69
CA PRO A 164 -17.44 10.78 9.81
C PRO A 164 -16.58 12.05 9.92
N GLY A 165 -16.05 12.36 11.10
CA GLY A 165 -15.15 13.49 11.32
C GLY A 165 -13.83 13.32 10.57
N LEU A 166 -13.20 12.12 10.67
CA LEU A 166 -12.01 11.80 9.91
C LEU A 166 -12.25 11.87 8.40
N GLN A 167 -13.33 11.26 7.91
CA GLN A 167 -13.69 11.29 6.49
C GLN A 167 -13.87 12.72 5.98
N LYS A 168 -14.60 13.55 6.74
CA LYS A 168 -14.79 14.98 6.41
C LYS A 168 -13.46 15.74 6.30
N ASN A 169 -12.53 15.51 7.25
CA ASN A 169 -11.24 16.18 7.25
C ASN A 169 -10.37 15.74 6.08
N VAL A 170 -10.36 14.44 5.75
CA VAL A 170 -9.65 13.90 4.59
C VAL A 170 -10.28 14.40 3.27
N ASP A 171 -11.61 14.48 3.18
CA ASP A 171 -12.30 15.01 2.00
C ASP A 171 -11.98 16.50 1.77
N ALA A 172 -11.88 17.26 2.83
CA ALA A 172 -11.57 18.70 2.77
C ALA A 172 -10.22 19.01 2.12
N LEU A 173 -9.26 18.06 2.16
CA LEU A 173 -7.94 18.21 1.54
C LEU A 173 -8.02 18.43 0.02
N ARG A 174 -9.11 18.02 -0.63
CA ARG A 174 -9.33 18.30 -2.06
C ARG A 174 -9.22 19.79 -2.40
N LYS A 175 -9.62 20.68 -1.47
CA LYS A 175 -9.61 22.13 -1.67
C LYS A 175 -8.20 22.69 -1.82
N THR A 176 -7.24 22.12 -1.10
CA THR A 176 -5.84 22.58 -1.09
C THR A 176 -4.95 21.79 -2.04
N LEU A 177 -5.24 20.50 -2.23
CA LEU A 177 -4.42 19.61 -3.06
C LEU A 177 -4.80 19.64 -4.54
N GLY A 178 -6.03 20.05 -4.86
CA GLY A 178 -6.57 19.96 -6.21
C GLY A 178 -6.75 18.51 -6.71
N PRO A 179 -7.25 18.32 -7.94
CA PRO A 179 -7.41 17.01 -8.55
C PRO A 179 -6.04 16.40 -8.97
N PRO A 180 -5.96 15.06 -9.05
CA PRO A 180 -6.94 14.09 -8.60
C PRO A 180 -6.88 13.88 -7.07
N TRP A 181 -8.01 13.91 -6.38
CA TRP A 181 -8.16 13.46 -4.98
C TRP A 181 -9.22 12.37 -4.93
N SER A 182 -8.81 11.16 -5.36
CA SER A 182 -9.69 9.99 -5.53
C SER A 182 -9.97 9.26 -4.22
N ALA A 183 -10.88 8.29 -4.27
CA ALA A 183 -11.14 7.37 -3.15
C ALA A 183 -9.85 6.66 -2.69
N ASP A 184 -8.99 6.25 -3.63
CA ASP A 184 -7.72 5.58 -3.31
C ASP A 184 -6.79 6.46 -2.49
N HIS A 185 -6.65 7.76 -2.85
CA HIS A 185 -5.84 8.69 -2.07
C HIS A 185 -6.39 8.89 -0.66
N LYS A 186 -7.71 8.94 -0.50
CA LYS A 186 -8.36 9.12 0.79
C LYS A 186 -8.12 7.91 1.70
N VAL A 187 -8.30 6.70 1.15
CA VAL A 187 -8.06 5.46 1.90
C VAL A 187 -6.56 5.29 2.24
N ALA A 188 -5.66 5.60 1.30
CA ALA A 188 -4.22 5.64 1.56
C ALA A 188 -3.85 6.65 2.65
N THR A 189 -4.53 7.80 2.70
CA THR A 189 -4.37 8.79 3.78
C THR A 189 -4.81 8.22 5.13
N ALA A 190 -5.96 7.55 5.18
CA ALA A 190 -6.47 6.97 6.43
C ALA A 190 -5.53 5.91 7.01
N ILE A 191 -4.99 5.00 6.16
CA ILE A 191 -4.03 3.99 6.64
C ILE A 191 -2.68 4.60 7.02
N ALA A 192 -2.24 5.69 6.36
CA ALA A 192 -1.05 6.42 6.75
C ALA A 192 -1.20 7.08 8.14
N LEU A 193 -2.34 7.71 8.42
CA LEU A 193 -2.65 8.30 9.73
C LEU A 193 -2.71 7.23 10.83
N LEU A 194 -3.33 6.07 10.55
CA LEU A 194 -3.32 4.94 11.48
C LEU A 194 -1.89 4.50 11.80
N ALA A 195 -1.07 4.29 10.78
CA ALA A 195 0.32 3.87 10.94
C ALA A 195 1.16 4.91 11.72
N LEU A 196 0.97 6.20 11.41
CA LEU A 196 1.69 7.30 12.06
C LEU A 196 1.50 7.30 13.57
N LYS A 197 0.28 7.05 14.04
CA LYS A 197 -0.06 7.03 15.48
C LYS A 197 0.35 5.74 16.17
N SER A 198 0.18 4.57 15.50
CA SER A 198 0.46 3.26 16.09
C SER A 198 1.90 3.13 16.61
N ARG A 199 2.88 3.70 15.92
CA ARG A 199 4.28 3.69 16.37
C ARG A 199 4.61 4.75 17.43
N ALA A 200 3.80 5.79 17.58
CA ALA A 200 4.00 6.76 18.66
C ALA A 200 3.76 6.11 20.02
N SER A 201 2.77 5.21 20.11
CA SER A 201 2.43 4.48 21.34
C SER A 201 3.46 3.43 21.73
N ALA A 202 4.18 2.82 20.77
CA ALA A 202 5.19 1.79 21.04
C ALA A 202 6.53 2.35 21.60
N LYS A 203 6.78 3.66 21.51
CA LYS A 203 7.98 4.30 22.06
C LYS A 203 7.81 4.85 23.48
N THR A 204 6.59 4.82 24.00
CA THR A 204 6.25 5.38 25.32
C THR A 204 6.03 4.28 26.38
N ALA A 205 6.17 3.01 26.01
CA ALA A 205 6.16 1.83 26.88
C ALA A 205 7.56 1.21 26.96
#